data_521b4b5c59a0aa665d1c07ba85a08a1e
#
_entry.id   521b4b5c59a0aa665d1c07ba85a08a1e
#
_cell.length_a   1.000
_cell.length_b   1.000
_cell.length_c   1.000
_cell.angle_alpha   90.00
_cell.angle_beta   90.00
_cell.angle_gamma   90.00
#
_symmetry.space_group_name_H-M   'P 1'
#
loop_
_entity.id
_entity.type
_entity.pdbx_description
1 polymer ?
#
loop_
_entity_poly.entity_id
_entity_poly.type
_entity_poly.pdbx_seq_one_letter_code
_entity_poly.pdbx_strand_id
1 'polypeptide(L)'
;MTYQQFVGDAAFRRHYWARNHLGWRHMEAARPNAAHMLLARWERCGAVPGVITQNVDLLHLKAGSRRLVDLHGTYAVVTCLDCGLRQSRWALHEQLDRLNPGFTERVATRGAIEIAPDADAVLTDTADFRMVDCPRCSGVLKPDIVYFGENVPAHRVQEANALVDGSDLVVVVGSSLTVLSLIHI
;
A
#
# COMPACT_ATOMS: atom_id res chain seq x y z
N MET A 1 -3.19 -11.40 -5.57
CA MET A 1 -2.30 -10.90 -6.67
C MET A 1 -0.87 -11.29 -6.37
N THR A 2 -0.13 -11.80 -7.36
CA THR A 2 1.29 -12.11 -7.20
C THR A 2 2.17 -11.10 -7.94
N TYR A 3 3.41 -10.97 -7.50
CA TYR A 3 4.41 -10.12 -8.15
C TYR A 3 4.61 -10.53 -9.63
N GLN A 4 4.72 -11.84 -9.88
CA GLN A 4 4.93 -12.40 -11.23
C GLN A 4 3.77 -12.04 -12.19
N GLN A 5 2.52 -12.10 -11.72
CA GLN A 5 1.37 -11.69 -12.52
C GLN A 5 1.43 -10.19 -12.83
N PHE A 6 1.78 -9.37 -11.84
CA PHE A 6 1.88 -7.92 -12.04
C PHE A 6 2.97 -7.53 -13.04
N VAL A 7 4.14 -8.16 -12.97
CA VAL A 7 5.27 -7.84 -13.86
C VAL A 7 5.08 -8.45 -15.24
N GLY A 8 4.58 -9.69 -15.32
CA GLY A 8 4.53 -10.46 -16.57
C GLY A 8 3.34 -10.14 -17.47
N ASP A 9 2.25 -9.59 -16.96
CA ASP A 9 1.01 -9.39 -17.71
C ASP A 9 0.55 -7.92 -17.69
N ALA A 10 0.62 -7.27 -18.84
CA ALA A 10 0.20 -5.88 -19.02
C ALA A 10 -1.32 -5.68 -18.86
N ALA A 11 -2.14 -6.66 -19.27
CA ALA A 11 -3.59 -6.59 -19.11
C ALA A 11 -3.96 -6.72 -17.63
N PHE A 12 -3.28 -7.61 -16.91
CA PHE A 12 -3.41 -7.75 -15.47
C PHE A 12 -3.01 -6.46 -14.72
N ARG A 13 -1.87 -5.82 -15.07
CA ARG A 13 -1.47 -4.53 -14.51
C ARG A 13 -2.49 -3.43 -14.76
N ARG A 14 -3.07 -3.38 -15.98
CA ARG A 14 -4.13 -2.43 -16.34
C ARG A 14 -5.34 -2.61 -15.44
N HIS A 15 -5.79 -3.85 -15.30
CA HIS A 15 -6.90 -4.20 -14.42
C HIS A 15 -6.62 -3.78 -12.97
N TYR A 16 -5.43 -4.10 -12.46
CA TYR A 16 -5.00 -3.69 -11.15
C TYR A 16 -5.04 -2.16 -10.97
N TRP A 17 -4.44 -1.40 -11.89
CA TRP A 17 -4.39 0.06 -11.77
C TRP A 17 -5.76 0.71 -11.88
N ALA A 18 -6.65 0.19 -12.71
CA ALA A 18 -8.03 0.66 -12.82
C ALA A 18 -8.78 0.51 -11.49
N ARG A 19 -8.69 -0.66 -10.88
CA ARG A 19 -9.31 -0.96 -9.57
C ARG A 19 -8.69 -0.13 -8.45
N ASN A 20 -7.37 -0.08 -8.39
CA ASN A 20 -6.64 0.70 -7.40
C ASN A 20 -6.88 2.21 -7.55
N HIS A 21 -7.09 2.70 -8.77
CA HIS A 21 -7.41 4.11 -9.02
C HIS A 21 -8.73 4.51 -8.37
N LEU A 22 -9.76 3.67 -8.46
CA LEU A 22 -11.04 3.87 -7.78
C LEU A 22 -10.92 3.75 -6.26
N GLY A 23 -10.26 2.69 -5.78
CA GLY A 23 -10.11 2.41 -4.36
C GLY A 23 -9.23 3.41 -3.62
N TRP A 24 -8.31 4.07 -4.31
CA TRP A 24 -7.39 5.03 -3.70
C TRP A 24 -8.08 6.14 -2.93
N ARG A 25 -9.15 6.72 -3.47
CA ARG A 25 -9.91 7.79 -2.82
C ARG A 25 -10.51 7.36 -1.48
N HIS A 26 -10.94 6.10 -1.36
CA HIS A 26 -11.45 5.54 -0.11
C HIS A 26 -10.33 5.34 0.91
N MET A 27 -9.19 4.80 0.47
CA MET A 27 -8.02 4.65 1.33
C MET A 27 -7.48 6.00 1.78
N GLU A 28 -7.43 6.97 0.91
CA GLU A 28 -7.01 8.34 1.22
C GLU A 28 -7.96 9.01 2.23
N ALA A 29 -9.27 8.82 2.07
CA ALA A 29 -10.30 9.35 2.97
C ALA A 29 -10.41 8.58 4.30
N ALA A 30 -9.90 7.35 4.38
CA ALA A 30 -9.98 6.52 5.58
C ALA A 30 -9.30 7.19 6.79
N ARG A 31 -9.94 7.08 7.95
CA ARG A 31 -9.47 7.70 9.20
C ARG A 31 -9.01 6.66 10.20
N PRO A 32 -7.98 6.96 11.00
CA PRO A 32 -7.54 6.11 12.10
C PRO A 32 -8.68 5.84 13.08
N ASN A 33 -8.78 4.61 13.56
CA ASN A 33 -9.67 4.25 14.65
C ASN A 33 -9.01 4.46 16.01
N ALA A 34 -9.75 4.15 17.10
CA ALA A 34 -9.29 4.32 18.47
C ALA A 34 -7.99 3.56 18.78
N ALA A 35 -7.79 2.36 18.20
CA ALA A 35 -6.56 1.58 18.41
C ALA A 35 -5.34 2.28 17.80
N HIS A 36 -5.44 2.79 16.58
CA HIS A 36 -4.36 3.56 15.95
C HIS A 36 -3.99 4.80 16.77
N MET A 37 -5.01 5.54 17.25
CA MET A 37 -4.81 6.74 18.08
C MET A 37 -4.17 6.42 19.42
N LEU A 38 -4.55 5.28 20.02
CA LEU A 38 -3.98 4.82 21.29
C LEU A 38 -2.51 4.45 21.13
N LEU A 39 -2.14 3.69 20.09
CA LEU A 39 -0.75 3.33 19.84
C LEU A 39 0.12 4.56 19.59
N ALA A 40 -0.34 5.51 18.78
CA ALA A 40 0.37 6.78 18.57
C ALA A 40 0.50 7.60 19.85
N ARG A 41 -0.49 7.55 20.77
CA ARG A 41 -0.40 8.18 22.10
C ARG A 41 0.65 7.49 22.96
N TRP A 42 0.66 6.16 23.01
CA TRP A 42 1.63 5.40 23.79
C TRP A 42 3.06 5.60 23.30
N GLU A 43 3.25 5.70 21.99
CA GLU A 43 4.55 6.08 21.41
C GLU A 43 5.00 7.47 21.90
N ARG A 44 4.10 8.47 21.87
CA ARG A 44 4.43 9.83 22.34
C ARG A 44 4.79 9.92 23.83
N CYS A 45 4.21 9.09 24.69
CA CYS A 45 4.55 9.06 26.11
C CYS A 45 5.67 8.07 26.47
N GLY A 46 6.29 7.44 25.46
CA GLY A 46 7.42 6.53 25.64
C GLY A 46 7.06 5.12 26.14
N ALA A 47 5.76 4.79 26.23
CA ALA A 47 5.31 3.46 26.66
C ALA A 47 5.50 2.39 25.55
N VAL A 48 5.48 2.81 24.28
CA VAL A 48 5.74 1.95 23.12
C VAL A 48 6.85 2.58 22.30
N PRO A 49 7.95 1.85 22.04
CA PRO A 49 9.08 2.40 21.29
C PRO A 49 8.80 2.58 19.80
N GLY A 50 7.80 1.87 19.23
CA GLY A 50 7.39 1.97 17.85
C GLY A 50 6.38 0.90 17.48
N VAL A 51 5.95 0.93 16.21
CA VAL A 51 4.95 0.01 15.65
C VAL A 51 5.52 -0.65 14.40
N ILE A 52 5.38 -1.96 14.30
CA ILE A 52 5.63 -2.72 13.07
C ILE A 52 4.26 -3.07 12.49
N THR A 53 3.99 -2.66 11.27
CA THR A 53 2.71 -2.96 10.61
C THR A 53 2.88 -3.71 9.30
N GLN A 54 1.97 -4.65 9.04
CA GLN A 54 1.81 -5.28 7.73
C GLN A 54 0.81 -4.52 6.85
N ASN A 55 0.00 -3.64 7.46
CA ASN A 55 -0.99 -2.86 6.73
C ASN A 55 -0.31 -1.76 5.90
N VAL A 56 -0.86 -1.53 4.72
CA VAL A 56 -0.35 -0.57 3.74
C VAL A 56 -1.22 0.69 3.64
N ASP A 57 -2.21 0.83 4.55
CA ASP A 57 -3.34 1.77 4.53
C ASP A 57 -3.03 3.18 5.05
N LEU A 58 -1.82 3.42 5.53
CA LEU A 58 -1.37 4.70 6.09
C LEU A 58 -2.05 5.11 7.42
N LEU A 59 -2.87 4.26 8.04
CA LEU A 59 -3.67 4.66 9.20
C LEU A 59 -2.82 4.93 10.44
N HIS A 60 -1.73 4.18 10.67
CA HIS A 60 -0.78 4.48 11.74
C HIS A 60 -0.09 5.83 11.54
N LEU A 61 0.34 6.12 10.31
CA LEU A 61 0.95 7.41 9.95
C LEU A 61 -0.06 8.56 10.17
N LYS A 62 -1.30 8.40 9.70
CA LYS A 62 -2.38 9.39 9.91
C LYS A 62 -2.75 9.57 11.37
N ALA A 63 -2.58 8.55 12.22
CA ALA A 63 -2.75 8.64 13.67
C ALA A 63 -1.63 9.42 14.38
N GLY A 64 -0.51 9.65 13.69
CA GLY A 64 0.65 10.37 14.20
C GLY A 64 1.74 9.48 14.80
N SER A 65 1.77 8.19 14.47
CA SER A 65 2.92 7.32 14.78
C SER A 65 4.14 7.83 14.01
N ARG A 66 5.29 7.87 14.70
CA ARG A 66 6.54 8.44 14.17
C ARG A 66 7.60 7.37 13.93
N ARG A 67 7.69 6.36 14.80
CA ARG A 67 8.57 5.22 14.63
C ARG A 67 7.76 4.03 14.14
N LEU A 68 7.50 4.05 12.84
CA LEU A 68 6.65 3.09 12.14
C LEU A 68 7.48 2.30 11.13
N VAL A 69 7.49 0.99 11.26
CA VAL A 69 8.07 0.08 10.28
C VAL A 69 6.95 -0.48 9.40
N ASP A 70 6.83 0.04 8.19
CA ASP A 70 5.89 -0.44 7.18
C ASP A 70 6.46 -1.72 6.52
N LEU A 71 6.31 -2.87 7.18
CA LEU A 71 6.96 -4.13 6.80
C LEU A 71 6.62 -4.53 5.36
N HIS A 72 5.35 -4.41 4.99
CA HIS A 72 4.90 -4.69 3.62
C HIS A 72 4.82 -3.45 2.74
N GLY A 73 5.39 -2.33 3.18
CA GLY A 73 5.44 -1.09 2.41
C GLY A 73 4.23 -0.19 2.60
N THR A 74 4.07 0.72 1.65
CA THR A 74 3.09 1.80 1.77
C THR A 74 2.45 2.14 0.44
N TYR A 75 1.16 2.40 0.44
CA TYR A 75 0.46 2.94 -0.71
C TYR A 75 0.74 4.43 -0.99
N ALA A 76 1.43 5.15 -0.09
CA ALA A 76 1.77 6.55 -0.31
C ALA A 76 2.75 6.77 -1.48
N VAL A 77 3.49 5.73 -1.85
CA VAL A 77 4.59 5.81 -2.81
C VAL A 77 4.39 4.80 -3.93
N VAL A 78 4.80 5.20 -5.13
CA VAL A 78 4.91 4.35 -6.32
C VAL A 78 6.37 4.37 -6.77
N THR A 79 6.90 3.20 -7.10
CA THR A 79 8.30 3.02 -7.52
C THR A 79 8.35 2.43 -8.92
N CYS A 80 9.25 2.95 -9.75
CA CYS A 80 9.57 2.34 -11.04
C CYS A 80 10.45 1.11 -10.83
N LEU A 81 10.05 -0.02 -11.40
CA LEU A 81 10.78 -1.28 -11.27
C LEU A 81 12.13 -1.28 -12.01
N ASP A 82 12.27 -0.43 -13.05
CA ASP A 82 13.47 -0.43 -13.89
C ASP A 82 14.53 0.58 -13.41
N CYS A 83 14.13 1.80 -13.06
CA CYS A 83 15.08 2.86 -12.70
C CYS A 83 15.02 3.31 -11.24
N GLY A 84 14.15 2.74 -10.43
CA GLY A 84 13.99 3.07 -9.02
C GLY A 84 13.40 4.45 -8.73
N LEU A 85 12.91 5.19 -9.75
CA LEU A 85 12.26 6.48 -9.52
C LEU A 85 11.06 6.30 -8.59
N ARG A 86 11.03 7.09 -7.53
CA ARG A 86 9.91 7.12 -6.59
C ARG A 86 9.09 8.39 -6.80
N GLN A 87 7.76 8.24 -6.79
CA GLN A 87 6.81 9.35 -6.82
C GLN A 87 5.67 9.13 -5.85
N SER A 88 4.98 10.20 -5.47
CA SER A 88 3.82 10.06 -4.60
C SER A 88 2.66 9.37 -5.33
N ARG A 89 1.90 8.56 -4.60
CA ARG A 89 0.68 7.92 -5.13
C ARG A 89 -0.35 8.97 -5.55
N TRP A 90 -0.38 10.12 -4.87
CA TRP A 90 -1.24 11.23 -5.23
C TRP A 90 -0.89 11.80 -6.61
N ALA A 91 0.39 12.06 -6.88
CA ALA A 91 0.84 12.55 -8.19
C ALA A 91 0.49 11.54 -9.31
N LEU A 92 0.62 10.24 -9.06
CA LEU A 92 0.17 9.22 -10.01
C LEU A 92 -1.35 9.25 -10.20
N HIS A 93 -2.11 9.44 -9.12
CA HIS A 93 -3.58 9.53 -9.21
C HIS A 93 -4.03 10.66 -10.14
N GLU A 94 -3.44 11.85 -10.00
CA GLU A 94 -3.71 12.97 -10.90
C GLU A 94 -3.33 12.70 -12.36
N GLN A 95 -2.25 11.96 -12.60
CA GLN A 95 -1.86 11.54 -13.96
C GLN A 95 -2.86 10.55 -14.54
N LEU A 96 -3.31 9.57 -13.74
CA LEU A 96 -4.33 8.61 -14.14
C LEU A 96 -5.68 9.29 -14.43
N ASP A 97 -6.11 10.26 -13.61
CA ASP A 97 -7.33 11.05 -13.86
C ASP A 97 -7.26 11.78 -15.21
N ARG A 98 -6.13 12.41 -15.51
CA ARG A 98 -5.93 13.11 -16.79
C ARG A 98 -5.96 12.17 -18.00
N LEU A 99 -5.42 10.97 -17.85
CA LEU A 99 -5.41 9.96 -18.93
C LEU A 99 -6.74 9.25 -19.11
N ASN A 100 -7.57 9.19 -18.07
CA ASN A 100 -8.84 8.46 -18.04
C ASN A 100 -10.02 9.36 -17.66
N PRO A 101 -10.29 10.45 -18.39
CA PRO A 101 -11.33 11.39 -18.03
C PRO A 101 -12.69 10.70 -17.95
N GLY A 102 -13.44 10.96 -16.87
CA GLY A 102 -14.77 10.40 -16.64
C GLY A 102 -14.79 8.90 -16.33
N PHE A 103 -13.66 8.26 -16.08
CA PHE A 103 -13.61 6.82 -15.78
C PHE A 103 -14.36 6.49 -14.50
N THR A 104 -14.15 7.25 -13.43
CA THR A 104 -14.80 7.05 -12.13
C THR A 104 -16.31 7.20 -12.25
N GLU A 105 -16.78 8.21 -12.96
CA GLU A 105 -18.21 8.49 -13.20
C GLU A 105 -18.86 7.37 -14.02
N ARG A 106 -18.22 6.91 -15.10
CA ARG A 106 -18.71 5.80 -15.92
C ARG A 106 -18.84 4.49 -15.12
N VAL A 107 -17.89 4.22 -14.23
CA VAL A 107 -17.95 3.03 -13.40
C VAL A 107 -19.06 3.17 -12.35
N ALA A 108 -19.20 4.33 -11.72
CA ALA A 108 -20.26 4.59 -10.72
C ALA A 108 -21.66 4.43 -11.31
N THR A 109 -21.89 4.74 -12.59
CA THR A 109 -23.19 4.55 -13.25
C THR A 109 -23.56 3.07 -13.49
N ARG A 110 -22.59 2.16 -13.44
CA ARG A 110 -22.80 0.71 -13.66
C ARG A 110 -23.22 -0.05 -12.38
N GLY A 111 -23.26 0.60 -11.23
CA GLY A 111 -23.67 0.04 -9.94
C GLY A 111 -22.77 0.46 -8.78
N ALA A 112 -23.12 0.02 -7.57
CA ALA A 112 -22.29 0.24 -6.39
C ALA A 112 -20.95 -0.50 -6.54
N ILE A 113 -19.85 0.22 -6.37
CA ILE A 113 -18.51 -0.36 -6.39
C ILE A 113 -18.22 -0.88 -4.99
N GLU A 114 -18.04 -2.18 -4.85
CA GLU A 114 -17.51 -2.75 -3.62
C GLU A 114 -15.99 -2.55 -3.61
N ILE A 115 -15.49 -1.89 -2.57
CA ILE A 115 -14.06 -1.59 -2.40
C ILE A 115 -13.57 -2.32 -1.16
N ALA A 116 -12.59 -3.19 -1.37
CA ALA A 116 -11.92 -3.90 -0.28
C ALA A 116 -10.97 -2.95 0.51
N PRO A 117 -10.62 -3.31 1.76
CA PRO A 117 -9.75 -2.48 2.62
C PRO A 117 -8.37 -2.16 2.04
N ASP A 118 -7.88 -2.98 1.10
CA ASP A 118 -6.62 -2.79 0.38
C ASP A 118 -6.76 -1.93 -0.89
N ALA A 119 -7.83 -1.14 -0.99
CA ALA A 119 -8.18 -0.29 -2.13
C ALA A 119 -8.46 -1.07 -3.43
N ASP A 120 -8.83 -2.35 -3.32
CA ASP A 120 -9.18 -3.17 -4.48
C ASP A 120 -10.69 -3.08 -4.75
N ALA A 121 -11.06 -2.50 -5.91
CA ALA A 121 -12.45 -2.36 -6.34
C ALA A 121 -12.87 -3.53 -7.24
N VAL A 122 -14.10 -4.01 -7.10
CA VAL A 122 -14.63 -5.05 -7.99
C VAL A 122 -15.02 -4.41 -9.33
N LEU A 123 -14.25 -4.72 -10.37
CA LEU A 123 -14.43 -4.23 -11.74
C LEU A 123 -14.30 -5.38 -12.73
N THR A 124 -15.20 -5.44 -13.71
CA THR A 124 -15.17 -6.48 -14.75
C THR A 124 -14.56 -6.02 -16.07
N ASP A 125 -14.69 -4.73 -16.40
CA ASP A 125 -14.21 -4.16 -17.67
C ASP A 125 -13.24 -3.01 -17.42
N THR A 126 -12.00 -3.22 -17.81
CA THR A 126 -10.89 -2.27 -17.66
C THR A 126 -10.04 -2.14 -18.92
N ALA A 127 -10.54 -2.65 -20.06
CA ALA A 127 -9.79 -2.67 -21.31
C ALA A 127 -9.40 -1.28 -21.80
N ASP A 128 -10.27 -0.29 -21.58
CA ASP A 128 -10.06 1.10 -21.99
C ASP A 128 -9.22 1.93 -21.02
N PHE A 129 -8.87 1.35 -19.85
CA PHE A 129 -8.09 2.10 -18.86
C PHE A 129 -6.64 2.27 -19.32
N ARG A 130 -6.17 3.50 -19.31
CA ARG A 130 -4.79 3.86 -19.67
C ARG A 130 -3.91 3.94 -18.45
N MET A 131 -2.81 3.20 -18.47
CA MET A 131 -1.78 3.24 -17.43
C MET A 131 -0.80 4.41 -17.67
N VAL A 132 -0.11 4.80 -16.60
CA VAL A 132 1.03 5.71 -16.62
C VAL A 132 2.30 4.90 -16.56
N ASP A 133 3.23 5.14 -17.46
CA ASP A 133 4.58 4.61 -17.42
C ASP A 133 5.52 5.58 -16.68
N CYS A 134 6.70 5.09 -16.30
CA CYS A 134 7.69 5.91 -15.62
C CYS A 134 8.09 7.13 -16.48
N PRO A 135 8.01 8.37 -15.96
CA PRO A 135 8.36 9.57 -16.72
C PRO A 135 9.85 9.69 -17.02
N ARG A 136 10.70 8.89 -16.35
CA ARG A 136 12.16 8.90 -16.57
C ARG A 136 12.61 7.89 -17.63
N CYS A 137 12.04 6.68 -17.64
CA CYS A 137 12.54 5.57 -18.47
C CYS A 137 11.45 4.76 -19.17
N SER A 138 10.19 5.18 -19.07
CA SER A 138 9.01 4.45 -19.58
C SER A 138 8.84 3.05 -18.99
N GLY A 139 9.48 2.76 -17.87
CA GLY A 139 9.42 1.49 -17.18
C GLY A 139 8.14 1.32 -16.37
N VAL A 140 7.96 0.12 -15.81
CA VAL A 140 6.75 -0.27 -15.07
C VAL A 140 6.71 0.42 -13.72
N LEU A 141 5.61 1.12 -13.44
CA LEU A 141 5.31 1.68 -12.11
C LEU A 141 4.57 0.65 -11.26
N LYS A 142 5.01 0.49 -10.00
CA LYS A 142 4.41 -0.41 -9.00
C LYS A 142 4.22 0.36 -7.68
N PRO A 143 3.10 0.18 -6.94
CA PRO A 143 3.02 0.69 -5.56
C PRO A 143 4.18 0.12 -4.72
N ASP A 144 4.69 0.90 -3.80
CA ASP A 144 5.77 0.47 -2.90
C ASP A 144 5.25 -0.45 -1.80
N ILE A 145 4.55 -1.52 -2.21
CA ILE A 145 4.02 -2.57 -1.35
C ILE A 145 4.57 -3.94 -1.78
N VAL A 146 4.67 -4.85 -0.83
CA VAL A 146 5.13 -6.22 -1.05
C VAL A 146 3.95 -7.07 -1.53
N TYR A 147 4.06 -7.63 -2.73
CA TYR A 147 3.06 -8.57 -3.27
C TYR A 147 3.37 -10.02 -2.86
N PHE A 148 2.39 -10.91 -2.95
CA PHE A 148 2.64 -12.33 -2.78
C PHE A 148 3.69 -12.83 -3.78
N GLY A 149 4.69 -13.58 -3.28
CA GLY A 149 5.83 -14.05 -4.06
C GLY A 149 6.96 -13.02 -4.24
N GLU A 150 6.86 -11.87 -3.58
CA GLU A 150 7.91 -10.87 -3.47
C GLU A 150 8.56 -10.94 -2.08
N ASN A 151 9.86 -10.73 -2.02
CA ASN A 151 10.56 -10.66 -0.73
C ASN A 151 10.34 -9.29 -0.08
N VAL A 152 10.18 -9.28 1.24
CA VAL A 152 10.25 -8.04 2.01
C VAL A 152 11.66 -7.45 1.87
N PRO A 153 11.80 -6.15 1.56
CA PRO A 153 13.12 -5.52 1.48
C PRO A 153 13.93 -5.69 2.76
N ALA A 154 15.18 -6.09 2.64
CA ALA A 154 16.04 -6.44 3.77
C ALA A 154 16.16 -5.32 4.81
N HIS A 155 16.20 -4.06 4.40
CA HIS A 155 16.25 -2.92 5.33
C HIS A 155 15.01 -2.87 6.25
N ARG A 156 13.80 -3.17 5.73
CA ARG A 156 12.56 -3.18 6.54
C ARG A 156 12.58 -4.29 7.57
N VAL A 157 13.11 -5.45 7.20
CA VAL A 157 13.29 -6.58 8.13
C VAL A 157 14.31 -6.20 9.22
N GLN A 158 15.42 -5.58 8.85
CA GLN A 158 16.43 -5.11 9.81
C GLN A 158 15.89 -4.06 10.77
N GLU A 159 15.10 -3.11 10.28
CA GLU A 159 14.43 -2.10 11.12
C GLU A 159 13.43 -2.76 12.10
N ALA A 160 12.65 -3.73 11.62
CA ALA A 160 11.71 -4.48 12.46
C ALA A 160 12.45 -5.27 13.54
N ASN A 161 13.51 -6.01 13.18
CA ASN A 161 14.34 -6.76 14.14
C ASN A 161 14.95 -5.83 15.18
N ALA A 162 15.53 -4.71 14.76
CA ALA A 162 16.13 -3.74 15.70
C ALA A 162 15.10 -3.17 16.69
N LEU A 163 13.83 -3.02 16.27
CA LEU A 163 12.76 -2.58 17.16
C LEU A 163 12.35 -3.68 18.13
N VAL A 164 12.28 -4.94 17.70
CA VAL A 164 11.98 -6.10 18.55
C VAL A 164 13.10 -6.35 19.54
N ASP A 165 14.36 -6.40 19.10
CA ASP A 165 15.53 -6.66 19.92
C ASP A 165 15.73 -5.60 21.02
N GLY A 166 15.28 -4.37 20.75
CA GLY A 166 15.31 -3.26 21.73
C GLY A 166 14.10 -3.17 22.64
N SER A 167 13.22 -4.18 22.66
CA SER A 167 11.96 -4.17 23.42
C SER A 167 11.90 -5.29 24.44
N ASP A 168 11.40 -5.00 25.65
CA ASP A 168 11.20 -6.01 26.70
C ASP A 168 9.97 -6.88 26.45
N LEU A 169 9.02 -6.39 25.65
CA LEU A 169 7.76 -7.06 25.33
C LEU A 169 7.30 -6.73 23.91
N VAL A 170 6.88 -7.75 23.19
CA VAL A 170 6.22 -7.62 21.88
C VAL A 170 4.75 -7.99 22.02
N VAL A 171 3.87 -7.09 21.60
CA VAL A 171 2.42 -7.32 21.58
C VAL A 171 1.97 -7.47 20.14
N VAL A 172 1.38 -8.61 19.81
CA VAL A 172 0.87 -8.90 18.46
C VAL A 172 -0.64 -8.73 18.43
N VAL A 173 -1.14 -7.92 17.49
CA VAL A 173 -2.57 -7.62 17.33
C VAL A 173 -3.00 -7.84 15.88
N GLY A 174 -4.07 -8.61 15.70
CA GLY A 174 -4.70 -8.81 14.38
C GLY A 174 -3.88 -9.62 13.38
N SER A 175 -2.83 -10.33 13.84
CA SER A 175 -2.02 -11.20 12.98
C SER A 175 -1.99 -12.62 13.52
N SER A 176 -2.07 -13.61 12.60
CA SER A 176 -1.87 -15.02 12.94
C SER A 176 -0.39 -15.43 12.98
N LEU A 177 0.52 -14.52 12.61
CA LEU A 177 1.97 -14.78 12.45
C LEU A 177 2.31 -15.92 11.47
N THR A 178 1.37 -16.29 10.59
CA THR A 178 1.57 -17.39 9.61
C THR A 178 2.23 -16.95 8.33
N VAL A 179 2.38 -15.66 8.10
CA VAL A 179 3.05 -15.11 6.92
C VAL A 179 4.57 -15.20 7.13
N LEU A 180 5.29 -15.76 6.16
CA LEU A 180 6.76 -15.97 6.22
C LEU A 180 7.56 -14.71 6.63
N SER A 181 7.09 -13.53 6.25
CA SER A 181 7.70 -12.25 6.63
C SER A 181 7.68 -11.95 8.14
N LEU A 182 6.87 -12.66 8.93
CA LEU A 182 6.78 -12.51 10.38
C LEU A 182 7.40 -13.67 11.17
N ILE A 183 7.62 -14.84 10.52
CA ILE A 183 8.17 -16.01 11.20
C ILE A 183 9.65 -15.83 11.57
N HIS A 184 10.32 -14.86 10.94
CA HIS A 184 11.75 -14.60 11.09
C HIS A 184 12.06 -13.25 11.78
N ILE A 185 11.06 -12.58 12.39
CA ILE A 185 11.25 -11.38 13.21
C ILE A 185 11.36 -11.75 14.68
#